data_5b02cb618d0f86285d0d5fa62ac7f95e
#
_entry.id   5b02cb618d0f86285d0d5fa62ac7f95e
#
_cell.length_a   1.000
_cell.length_b   1.000
_cell.length_c   1.000
_cell.angle_alpha   90.00
_cell.angle_beta   90.00
_cell.angle_gamma   90.00
#
_symmetry.space_group_name_H-M   'P 1'
#
loop_
_entity.id
_entity.type
_entity.pdbx_description
1 polymer ?
#
loop_
_entity_poly.entity_id
_entity_poly.type
_entity_poly.pdbx_seq_one_letter_code
_entity_poly.pdbx_strand_id
1 'polypeptide(L)'
;HRRVASFSRKAGNKQLAKICNTIAKDEARHASAYMDFVRRIFELDPSEMMMAFEAMMKNKIVMPAMFLRESGQQIGELWEHFSDAAQRSMVYTTQDYITILKSLIADWKINDIKGLNDKGERARDYLMNLPDRLERISQRIVVPKRDHTFKWIAT
;
A
#
# COMPACT_ATOMS: atom_id res chain seq x y z
N HIS A 1 -8.39 5.39 -3.58
CA HIS A 1 -9.56 6.29 -3.73
C HIS A 1 -9.96 6.50 -5.20
N ARG A 2 -9.02 6.77 -6.14
CA ARG A 2 -9.36 7.00 -7.58
C ARG A 2 -10.13 5.83 -8.21
N ARG A 3 -9.73 4.58 -7.92
CA ARG A 3 -10.42 3.39 -8.44
C ARG A 3 -11.78 3.19 -7.82
N VAL A 4 -11.92 3.47 -6.52
CA VAL A 4 -13.23 3.45 -5.84
C VAL A 4 -14.15 4.51 -6.45
N ALA A 5 -13.65 5.72 -6.74
CA ALA A 5 -14.41 6.75 -7.42
C ALA A 5 -14.89 6.31 -8.82
N SER A 6 -14.01 5.65 -9.58
CA SER A 6 -14.36 5.10 -10.90
C SER A 6 -15.43 4.00 -10.81
N PHE A 7 -15.25 3.08 -9.87
CA PHE A 7 -16.19 2.00 -9.59
C PHE A 7 -17.56 2.54 -9.17
N SER A 8 -17.58 3.49 -8.22
CA SER A 8 -18.81 4.13 -7.74
C SER A 8 -19.57 4.87 -8.86
N ARG A 9 -18.83 5.52 -9.78
CA ARG A 9 -19.44 6.20 -10.92
C ARG A 9 -20.10 5.20 -11.86
N LYS A 10 -19.45 4.07 -12.14
CA LYS A 10 -20.03 2.99 -12.97
C LYS A 10 -21.26 2.37 -12.32
N ALA A 11 -21.29 2.27 -10.98
CA ALA A 11 -22.44 1.81 -10.21
C ALA A 11 -23.53 2.88 -9.99
N GLY A 12 -23.42 4.05 -10.61
CA GLY A 12 -24.41 5.14 -10.50
C GLY A 12 -24.29 5.99 -9.24
N ASN A 13 -23.41 5.68 -8.30
CA ASN A 13 -23.23 6.46 -7.08
C ASN A 13 -22.30 7.66 -7.28
N LYS A 14 -22.85 8.74 -7.81
CA LYS A 14 -22.12 9.98 -8.12
C LYS A 14 -21.57 10.67 -6.86
N GLN A 15 -22.30 10.57 -5.73
CA GLN A 15 -21.91 11.20 -4.47
C GLN A 15 -20.67 10.56 -3.91
N LEU A 16 -20.62 9.22 -3.81
CA LEU A 16 -19.45 8.49 -3.37
C LEU A 16 -18.25 8.73 -4.29
N ALA A 17 -18.49 8.77 -5.61
CA ALA A 17 -17.45 9.10 -6.58
C ALA A 17 -16.84 10.49 -6.35
N LYS A 18 -17.65 11.49 -6.02
CA LYS A 18 -17.21 12.86 -5.69
C LYS A 18 -16.35 12.85 -4.42
N ILE A 19 -16.82 12.22 -3.35
CA ILE A 19 -16.08 12.09 -2.07
C ILE A 19 -14.72 11.45 -2.31
N CYS A 20 -14.68 10.28 -2.96
CA CYS A 20 -13.44 9.57 -3.23
C CYS A 20 -12.46 10.36 -4.11
N ASN A 21 -12.94 11.14 -5.08
CA ASN A 21 -12.07 12.00 -5.89
C ASN A 21 -11.48 13.15 -5.07
N THR A 22 -12.24 13.73 -4.13
CA THR A 22 -11.73 14.78 -3.23
C THR A 22 -10.62 14.20 -2.34
N ILE A 23 -10.89 13.08 -1.68
CA ILE A 23 -9.89 12.40 -0.84
C ILE A 23 -8.65 12.03 -1.67
N ALA A 24 -8.82 11.54 -2.90
CA ALA A 24 -7.70 11.17 -3.75
C ALA A 24 -6.76 12.35 -4.10
N LYS A 25 -7.29 13.58 -4.15
CA LYS A 25 -6.47 14.80 -4.34
C LYS A 25 -5.67 15.13 -3.08
N ASP A 26 -6.28 14.96 -1.90
CA ASP A 26 -5.61 15.20 -0.63
C ASP A 26 -4.49 14.19 -0.42
N GLU A 27 -4.76 12.91 -0.67
CA GLU A 27 -3.74 11.85 -0.59
C GLU A 27 -2.60 12.05 -1.58
N ALA A 28 -2.87 12.60 -2.76
CA ALA A 28 -1.81 12.91 -3.71
C ALA A 28 -0.86 14.02 -3.19
N ARG A 29 -1.40 15.01 -2.46
CA ARG A 29 -0.59 16.05 -1.80
C ARG A 29 0.23 15.47 -0.65
N HIS A 30 -0.38 14.61 0.18
CA HIS A 30 0.32 13.92 1.26
C HIS A 30 1.46 13.05 0.71
N ALA A 31 1.19 12.26 -0.33
CA ALA A 31 2.20 11.42 -0.96
C ALA A 31 3.38 12.26 -1.48
N SER A 32 3.12 13.40 -2.15
CA SER A 32 4.18 14.30 -2.63
C SER A 32 5.03 14.83 -1.45
N ALA A 33 4.40 15.28 -0.37
CA ALA A 33 5.11 15.78 0.81
C ALA A 33 5.98 14.69 1.46
N TYR A 34 5.44 13.48 1.64
CA TYR A 34 6.22 12.36 2.18
C TYR A 34 7.37 11.94 1.28
N MET A 35 7.18 11.96 -0.04
CA MET A 35 8.25 11.68 -1.01
C MET A 35 9.42 12.67 -0.84
N ASP A 36 9.13 13.96 -0.66
CA ASP A 36 10.13 14.99 -0.47
C ASP A 36 10.82 14.88 0.89
N PHE A 37 10.09 14.55 1.96
CA PHE A 37 10.66 14.30 3.29
C PHE A 37 11.65 13.14 3.26
N VAL A 38 11.27 12.01 2.68
CA VAL A 38 12.14 10.84 2.57
C VAL A 38 13.38 11.15 1.72
N ARG A 39 13.21 11.86 0.60
CA ARG A 39 14.36 12.31 -0.22
C ARG A 39 15.34 13.13 0.60
N ARG A 40 14.82 14.06 1.42
CA ARG A 40 15.66 14.89 2.29
C ARG A 40 16.37 14.07 3.36
N ILE A 41 15.73 13.06 3.92
CA ILE A 41 16.36 12.17 4.91
C ILE A 41 17.49 11.36 4.25
N PHE A 42 17.30 10.85 3.02
CA PHE A 42 18.37 10.18 2.26
C PHE A 42 19.60 11.08 2.03
N GLU A 43 19.42 12.40 1.86
CA GLU A 43 20.53 13.35 1.73
C GLU A 43 21.27 13.56 3.05
N LEU A 44 20.58 13.47 4.20
CA LEU A 44 21.13 13.74 5.53
C LEU A 44 21.76 12.50 6.16
N ASP A 45 21.09 11.37 6.06
CA ASP A 45 21.53 10.07 6.61
C ASP A 45 21.07 8.92 5.72
N PRO A 46 21.80 8.66 4.63
CA PRO A 46 21.41 7.65 3.66
C PRO A 46 21.36 6.24 4.23
N SER A 47 22.25 5.90 5.17
CA SER A 47 22.31 4.56 5.74
C SER A 47 21.13 4.26 6.65
N GLU A 48 20.80 5.16 7.58
CA GLU A 48 19.66 4.98 8.48
C GLU A 48 18.35 4.99 7.71
N MET A 49 18.18 5.87 6.72
CA MET A 49 16.98 5.90 5.90
C MET A 49 16.83 4.61 5.07
N MET A 50 17.92 4.06 4.53
CA MET A 50 17.90 2.80 3.79
C MET A 50 17.47 1.63 4.66
N MET A 51 18.02 1.54 5.88
CA MET A 51 17.64 0.52 6.87
C MET A 51 16.18 0.69 7.34
N ALA A 52 15.74 1.92 7.54
CA ALA A 52 14.34 2.19 7.91
C ALA A 52 13.37 1.77 6.81
N PHE A 53 13.71 2.04 5.54
CA PHE A 53 12.89 1.61 4.40
C PHE A 53 12.84 0.08 4.29
N GLU A 54 13.98 -0.60 4.44
CA GLU A 54 14.04 -2.06 4.49
C GLU A 54 13.17 -2.61 5.64
N ALA A 55 13.31 -2.07 6.84
CA ALA A 55 12.54 -2.50 8.01
C ALA A 55 11.03 -2.33 7.78
N MET A 56 10.61 -1.21 7.18
CA MET A 56 9.21 -0.98 6.83
C MET A 56 8.70 -2.02 5.82
N MET A 57 9.51 -2.37 4.81
CA MET A 57 9.11 -3.37 3.81
C MET A 57 9.10 -4.81 4.35
N LYS A 58 9.89 -5.10 5.38
CA LYS A 58 9.87 -6.41 6.07
C LYS A 58 8.69 -6.54 7.03
N ASN A 59 8.22 -5.44 7.59
CA ASN A 59 7.09 -5.45 8.50
C ASN A 59 5.77 -5.60 7.72
N LYS A 60 4.83 -6.33 8.33
CA LYS A 60 3.47 -6.39 7.78
C LYS A 60 2.84 -5.01 7.88
N ILE A 61 2.58 -4.39 6.73
CA ILE A 61 1.84 -3.13 6.68
C ILE A 61 0.40 -3.41 7.06
N VAL A 62 -0.06 -2.76 8.12
CA VAL A 62 -1.41 -2.93 8.67
C VAL A 62 -2.18 -1.64 8.42
N MET A 63 -3.34 -1.75 7.78
CA MET A 63 -4.22 -0.60 7.60
C MET A 63 -4.96 -0.28 8.90
N PRO A 64 -5.26 1.00 9.19
CA PRO A 64 -6.00 1.38 10.40
C PRO A 64 -7.31 0.62 10.60
N ALA A 65 -7.96 0.21 9.51
CA ALA A 65 -9.17 -0.61 9.56
C ALA A 65 -9.00 -1.94 10.33
N MET A 66 -7.79 -2.47 10.47
CA MET A 66 -7.53 -3.67 11.28
C MET A 66 -7.74 -3.43 12.78
N PHE A 67 -7.72 -2.17 13.21
CA PHE A 67 -7.95 -1.79 14.60
C PHE A 67 -9.39 -1.37 14.89
N LEU A 68 -10.24 -1.31 13.87
CA LEU A 68 -11.66 -1.04 14.06
C LEU A 68 -12.31 -2.19 14.83
N ARG A 69 -13.24 -1.82 15.71
CA ARG A 69 -14.06 -2.76 16.49
C ARG A 69 -15.52 -2.51 16.17
N GLU A 70 -16.26 -3.56 15.92
CA GLU A 70 -17.70 -3.52 15.80
C GLU A 70 -18.30 -4.06 17.11
N SER A 71 -19.09 -3.25 17.82
CA SER A 71 -19.73 -3.66 19.09
C SER A 71 -18.75 -4.27 20.10
N GLY A 72 -17.50 -3.77 20.16
CA GLY A 72 -16.44 -4.26 21.06
C GLY A 72 -15.70 -5.51 20.56
N GLN A 73 -16.12 -6.14 19.48
CA GLN A 73 -15.47 -7.32 18.90
C GLN A 73 -14.41 -6.95 17.89
N GLN A 74 -13.36 -7.76 17.82
CA GLN A 74 -12.30 -7.58 16.83
C GLN A 74 -12.80 -8.00 15.44
N ILE A 75 -12.66 -7.11 14.45
CA ILE A 75 -13.13 -7.32 13.07
C ILE A 75 -12.04 -7.99 12.20
N GLY A 76 -11.27 -8.92 12.73
CA GLY A 76 -10.16 -9.55 11.99
C GLY A 76 -10.60 -10.18 10.66
N GLU A 77 -11.72 -10.88 10.67
CA GLU A 77 -12.29 -11.50 9.47
C GLU A 77 -12.78 -10.46 8.45
N LEU A 78 -13.31 -9.32 8.89
CA LEU A 78 -13.77 -8.25 8.01
C LEU A 78 -12.63 -7.70 7.15
N TRP A 79 -11.44 -7.55 7.72
CA TRP A 79 -10.27 -7.10 6.97
C TRP A 79 -9.90 -8.06 5.84
N GLU A 80 -9.92 -9.37 6.10
CA GLU A 80 -9.64 -10.39 5.09
C GLU A 80 -10.67 -10.35 3.96
N HIS A 81 -11.95 -10.27 4.29
CA HIS A 81 -13.03 -10.14 3.32
C HIS A 81 -12.92 -8.86 2.49
N PHE A 82 -12.57 -7.74 3.14
CA PHE A 82 -12.36 -6.47 2.47
C PHE A 82 -11.17 -6.53 1.50
N SER A 83 -10.07 -7.12 1.91
CA SER A 83 -8.89 -7.32 1.07
C SER A 83 -9.19 -8.20 -0.14
N ASP A 84 -9.89 -9.32 0.05
CA ASP A 84 -10.31 -10.22 -1.02
C ASP A 84 -11.25 -9.51 -2.00
N ALA A 85 -12.21 -8.74 -1.48
CA ALA A 85 -13.14 -7.96 -2.31
C ALA A 85 -12.40 -6.87 -3.11
N ALA A 86 -11.44 -6.18 -2.50
CA ALA A 86 -10.64 -5.16 -3.18
C ALA A 86 -9.81 -5.76 -4.33
N GLN A 87 -9.25 -6.95 -4.15
CA GLN A 87 -8.51 -7.65 -5.19
C GLN A 87 -9.45 -8.14 -6.31
N ARG A 88 -10.57 -8.79 -5.99
CA ARG A 88 -11.54 -9.26 -7.00
C ARG A 88 -12.16 -8.13 -7.81
N SER A 89 -12.45 -7.00 -7.18
CA SER A 89 -12.98 -5.81 -7.86
C SER A 89 -11.92 -4.97 -8.56
N MET A 90 -10.65 -5.36 -8.49
CA MET A 90 -9.52 -4.61 -9.05
C MET A 90 -9.40 -3.17 -8.50
N VAL A 91 -9.95 -2.93 -7.31
CA VAL A 91 -9.83 -1.63 -6.62
C VAL A 91 -8.43 -1.45 -6.06
N TYR A 92 -7.87 -2.51 -5.47
CA TYR A 92 -6.47 -2.57 -5.05
C TYR A 92 -5.95 -4.00 -5.11
N THR A 93 -4.84 -4.20 -5.79
CA THR A 93 -4.28 -5.53 -6.04
C THR A 93 -2.84 -5.63 -5.56
N THR A 94 -2.34 -6.85 -5.42
CA THR A 94 -0.91 -7.10 -5.14
C THR A 94 -0.02 -6.46 -6.21
N GLN A 95 -0.46 -6.45 -7.48
CA GLN A 95 0.29 -5.80 -8.56
C GLN A 95 0.38 -4.28 -8.38
N ASP A 96 -0.65 -3.64 -7.81
CA ASP A 96 -0.59 -2.22 -7.48
C ASP A 96 0.46 -1.92 -6.43
N TYR A 97 0.54 -2.77 -5.38
CA TYR A 97 1.57 -2.66 -4.35
C TYR A 97 2.97 -2.75 -4.93
N ILE A 98 3.22 -3.74 -5.81
CA ILE A 98 4.51 -3.93 -6.49
C ILE A 98 4.85 -2.71 -7.36
N THR A 99 3.87 -2.19 -8.10
CA THR A 99 4.04 -1.02 -8.95
C THR A 99 4.41 0.22 -8.14
N ILE A 100 3.76 0.42 -6.98
CA ILE A 100 4.09 1.53 -6.06
C ILE A 100 5.52 1.36 -5.54
N LEU A 101 5.91 0.17 -5.09
CA LEU A 101 7.27 -0.09 -4.60
C LEU A 101 8.32 0.19 -5.68
N LYS A 102 8.11 -0.27 -6.91
CA LYS A 102 9.00 0.02 -8.04
C LYS A 102 9.11 1.53 -8.30
N SER A 103 7.99 2.26 -8.22
CA SER A 103 8.00 3.71 -8.36
C SER A 103 8.82 4.40 -7.25
N LEU A 104 8.64 4.00 -5.98
CA LEU A 104 9.42 4.54 -4.86
C LEU A 104 10.93 4.31 -5.02
N ILE A 105 11.31 3.09 -5.42
CA ILE A 105 12.73 2.74 -5.68
C ILE A 105 13.32 3.62 -6.79
N ALA A 106 12.56 3.85 -7.86
CA ALA A 106 12.99 4.67 -8.98
C ALA A 106 13.04 6.16 -8.64
N ASP A 107 11.99 6.69 -7.98
CA ASP A 107 11.85 8.11 -7.65
C ASP A 107 12.91 8.58 -6.64
N TRP A 108 13.26 7.73 -5.69
CA TRP A 108 14.35 7.98 -4.73
C TRP A 108 15.71 7.55 -5.23
N LYS A 109 15.81 6.99 -6.44
CA LYS A 109 17.06 6.50 -7.06
C LYS A 109 17.85 5.59 -6.11
N ILE A 110 17.18 4.64 -5.48
CA ILE A 110 17.75 3.79 -4.42
C ILE A 110 19.05 3.13 -4.85
N ASN A 111 19.16 2.71 -6.10
CA ASN A 111 20.38 2.09 -6.65
C ASN A 111 21.59 3.04 -6.70
N ASP A 112 21.35 4.35 -6.80
CA ASP A 112 22.37 5.36 -7.03
C ASP A 112 22.86 6.04 -5.76
N ILE A 113 22.23 5.74 -4.60
CA ILE A 113 22.57 6.35 -3.31
C ILE A 113 23.99 5.94 -2.91
N LYS A 114 24.81 6.94 -2.59
CA LYS A 114 26.22 6.78 -2.20
C LYS A 114 26.40 6.99 -0.69
N GLY A 115 27.57 6.57 -0.18
CA GLY A 115 27.94 6.77 1.23
C GLY A 115 27.23 5.87 2.22
N LEU A 116 26.68 4.75 1.75
CA LEU A 116 26.09 3.73 2.61
C LEU A 116 27.19 3.00 3.39
N ASN A 117 26.90 2.70 4.66
CA ASN A 117 27.68 1.72 5.44
C ASN A 117 27.24 0.28 5.06
N ASP A 118 27.93 -0.73 5.60
CA ASP A 118 27.68 -2.15 5.28
C ASP A 118 26.23 -2.58 5.52
N LYS A 119 25.55 -2.00 6.53
CA LYS A 119 24.13 -2.30 6.81
C LYS A 119 23.22 -1.66 5.77
N GLY A 120 23.51 -0.41 5.41
CA GLY A 120 22.79 0.31 4.36
C GLY A 120 22.94 -0.35 2.98
N GLU A 121 24.13 -0.85 2.65
CA GLU A 121 24.37 -1.61 1.42
C GLU A 121 23.50 -2.88 1.36
N ARG A 122 23.49 -3.67 2.45
CA ARG A 122 22.63 -4.87 2.53
C ARG A 122 21.14 -4.54 2.44
N ALA A 123 20.73 -3.44 3.06
CA ALA A 123 19.35 -2.96 2.99
C ALA A 123 18.97 -2.55 1.55
N ARG A 124 19.85 -1.84 0.84
CA ARG A 124 19.69 -1.52 -0.57
C ARG A 124 19.54 -2.77 -1.42
N ASP A 125 20.42 -3.75 -1.26
CA ASP A 125 20.36 -5.01 -2.02
C ASP A 125 19.04 -5.75 -1.78
N TYR A 126 18.57 -5.79 -0.55
CA TYR A 126 17.26 -6.35 -0.23
C TYR A 126 16.13 -5.62 -0.97
N LEU A 127 16.10 -4.27 -0.92
CA LEU A 127 15.07 -3.44 -1.54
C LEU A 127 15.07 -3.57 -3.07
N MET A 128 16.25 -3.62 -3.69
CA MET A 128 16.37 -3.79 -5.14
C MET A 128 15.85 -5.15 -5.62
N ASN A 129 15.99 -6.20 -4.83
CA ASN A 129 15.51 -7.54 -5.17
C ASN A 129 14.05 -7.81 -4.76
N LEU A 130 13.47 -6.94 -3.92
CA LEU A 130 12.14 -7.16 -3.34
C LEU A 130 11.02 -7.17 -4.38
N PRO A 131 10.97 -6.26 -5.39
CA PRO A 131 9.91 -6.27 -6.40
C PRO A 131 9.79 -7.60 -7.14
N ASP A 132 10.91 -8.15 -7.62
CA ASP A 132 10.92 -9.40 -8.35
C ASP A 132 10.51 -10.60 -7.48
N ARG A 133 10.91 -10.57 -6.20
CA ARG A 133 10.47 -11.57 -5.23
C ARG A 133 8.96 -11.51 -5.03
N LEU A 134 8.39 -10.32 -4.89
CA LEU A 134 6.96 -10.10 -4.73
C LEU A 134 6.19 -10.50 -5.99
N GLU A 135 6.70 -10.25 -7.19
CA GLU A 135 6.09 -10.70 -8.44
C GLU A 135 5.98 -12.23 -8.49
N ARG A 136 7.05 -12.94 -8.16
CA ARG A 136 7.02 -14.42 -8.10
C ARG A 136 6.02 -14.95 -7.07
N ILE A 137 5.88 -14.27 -5.94
CA ILE A 137 4.88 -14.63 -4.92
C ILE A 137 3.47 -14.33 -5.44
N SER A 138 3.26 -13.16 -6.06
CA SER A 138 1.94 -12.74 -6.55
C SER A 138 1.33 -13.69 -7.57
N GLN A 139 2.16 -14.32 -8.41
CA GLN A 139 1.73 -15.33 -9.39
C GLN A 139 1.14 -16.59 -8.75
N ARG A 140 1.42 -16.83 -7.46
CA ARG A 140 0.94 -18.00 -6.71
C ARG A 140 -0.26 -17.69 -5.82
N ILE A 141 -0.63 -16.41 -5.72
CA ILE A 141 -1.75 -16.00 -4.87
C ILE A 141 -3.07 -16.31 -5.59
N VAL A 142 -3.86 -17.17 -4.95
CA VAL A 142 -5.25 -17.39 -5.35
C VAL A 142 -6.13 -16.61 -4.38
N VAL A 143 -6.88 -15.62 -4.87
CA VAL A 143 -7.81 -14.85 -4.04
C VAL A 143 -9.04 -15.69 -3.75
N PRO A 144 -9.30 -16.07 -2.50
CA PRO A 144 -10.45 -16.91 -2.19
C PRO A 144 -11.76 -16.15 -2.43
N LYS A 145 -12.78 -16.86 -2.92
CA LYS A 145 -14.15 -16.36 -2.96
C LYS A 145 -14.78 -16.69 -1.62
N ARG A 146 -14.92 -15.66 -0.76
CA ARG A 146 -15.56 -15.79 0.55
C ARG A 146 -16.89 -15.06 0.51
N ASP A 147 -17.93 -15.69 0.99
CA ASP A 147 -19.21 -15.03 1.21
C ASP A 147 -19.22 -14.44 2.62
N HIS A 148 -19.55 -13.15 2.71
CA HIS A 148 -19.62 -12.43 3.98
C HIS A 148 -20.91 -11.63 4.03
N THR A 149 -21.65 -11.76 5.12
CA THR A 149 -22.84 -10.96 5.39
C THR A 149 -22.49 -9.89 6.41
N PHE A 150 -22.61 -8.63 5.99
CA PHE A 150 -22.40 -7.50 6.87
C PHE A 150 -23.60 -7.33 7.81
N LYS A 151 -23.38 -7.47 9.11
CA LYS A 151 -24.45 -7.36 10.12
C LYS A 151 -24.97 -5.93 10.31
N TRP A 152 -24.18 -4.94 9.91
CA TRP A 152 -24.49 -3.52 10.02
C TRP A 152 -25.11 -2.91 8.75
N ILE A 153 -25.17 -3.66 7.66
CA ILE A 153 -25.94 -3.27 6.48
C ILE A 153 -27.32 -3.89 6.64
N ALA A 154 -28.30 -3.04 6.96
CA ALA A 154 -29.69 -3.49 6.96
C ALA A 154 -30.08 -3.96 5.55
N THR A 155 -30.60 -5.17 5.46
CA THR A 155 -31.19 -5.74 4.26
C THR A 155 -32.59 -5.17 4.06
#